data_ce802a578ddcb8a57874f002c58d74d6
#
_entry.id   ce802a578ddcb8a57874f002c58d74d6
#
_cell.length_a   1.000
_cell.length_b   1.000
_cell.length_c   1.000
_cell.angle_alpha   90.00
_cell.angle_beta   90.00
_cell.angle_gamma   90.00
#
_symmetry.space_group_name_H-M   'P 1'
#
loop_
_entity.id
_entity.type
_entity.pdbx_description
1 polymer ?
#
loop_
_entity_poly.entity_id
_entity_poly.type
_entity_poly.pdbx_seq_one_letter_code
_entity_poly.pdbx_strand_id
1 'polypeptide(L)'
;YEKDDPKTVYYMSMEFLLGRALGNNLINMTAYKEVKEALEEMGIDLNVIEDQEPDPALGNGGLGRLAACFLDSLATLGYASYGCGIRYRYGMFKQKIRDGYQVEAPDNWLKDGNPFELRRPEYAKEVRFGGNIRVEYDETGKTHFVQENYESVMAIPYDYPIVGSVSYTHLTL
;
A
#
# COMPACT_ATOMS: atom_id res chain seq x y z
N TYR A 1 -21.25 1.19 -0.23
CA TYR A 1 -20.93 -0.18 -0.64
C TYR A 1 -22.13 -1.11 -0.43
N GLU A 2 -22.65 -1.26 0.79
CA GLU A 2 -23.78 -2.17 1.08
C GLU A 2 -25.05 -1.84 0.31
N LYS A 3 -25.26 -0.56 -0.02
CA LYS A 3 -26.48 -0.10 -0.69
C LYS A 3 -26.42 -0.23 -2.21
N ASP A 4 -25.24 -0.08 -2.80
CA ASP A 4 -25.07 0.01 -4.24
C ASP A 4 -24.48 -1.26 -4.87
N ASP A 5 -23.98 -2.19 -4.03
CA ASP A 5 -23.34 -3.46 -4.41
C ASP A 5 -22.44 -3.35 -5.69
N PRO A 6 -21.48 -2.42 -5.70
CA PRO A 6 -20.69 -2.16 -6.89
C PRO A 6 -19.74 -3.32 -7.18
N LYS A 7 -19.44 -3.54 -8.45
CA LYS A 7 -18.33 -4.44 -8.83
C LYS A 7 -17.02 -3.92 -8.23
N THR A 8 -16.30 -4.79 -7.55
CA THR A 8 -15.02 -4.47 -6.91
C THR A 8 -13.85 -4.96 -7.77
N VAL A 9 -12.88 -4.10 -7.97
CA VAL A 9 -11.63 -4.41 -8.67
C VAL A 9 -10.55 -4.72 -7.62
N TYR A 10 -9.90 -5.87 -7.76
CA TYR A 10 -8.74 -6.25 -6.97
C TYR A 10 -7.51 -6.26 -7.88
N TYR A 11 -6.60 -5.32 -7.67
CA TYR A 11 -5.33 -5.24 -8.40
C TYR A 11 -4.24 -5.91 -7.57
N MET A 12 -3.82 -7.10 -7.99
CA MET A 12 -2.78 -7.86 -7.29
C MET A 12 -1.42 -7.62 -7.93
N SER A 13 -0.45 -7.14 -7.14
CA SER A 13 0.92 -6.94 -7.60
C SER A 13 1.93 -7.23 -6.49
N MET A 14 3.09 -7.75 -6.89
CA MET A 14 4.23 -7.90 -5.99
C MET A 14 4.91 -6.56 -5.70
N GLU A 15 4.65 -5.55 -6.51
CA GLU A 15 5.27 -4.24 -6.43
C GLU A 15 4.23 -3.12 -6.56
N PHE A 16 4.34 -2.10 -5.71
CA PHE A 16 3.62 -0.84 -5.82
C PHE A 16 4.59 0.31 -5.57
N LEU A 17 5.03 0.96 -6.65
CA LEU A 17 5.93 2.12 -6.58
C LEU A 17 5.12 3.41 -6.51
N LEU A 18 4.57 3.68 -5.33
CA LEU A 18 3.63 4.78 -5.12
C LEU A 18 4.32 6.16 -5.12
N GLY A 19 5.51 6.25 -4.53
CA GLY A 19 6.16 7.52 -4.25
C GLY A 19 5.59 8.23 -3.02
N ARG A 20 5.99 9.48 -2.80
CA ARG A 20 5.51 10.32 -1.70
C ARG A 20 4.04 10.67 -1.88
N ALA A 21 3.29 10.69 -0.77
CA ALA A 21 1.84 10.84 -0.79
C ALA A 21 1.36 12.25 -0.43
N LEU A 22 2.06 12.98 0.43
CA LEU A 22 1.55 14.24 0.99
C LEU A 22 1.16 15.24 -0.08
N GLY A 23 2.08 15.66 -0.93
CA GLY A 23 1.82 16.64 -1.98
C GLY A 23 0.78 16.15 -2.99
N ASN A 24 0.87 14.90 -3.42
CA ASN A 24 -0.11 14.29 -4.30
C ASN A 24 -1.53 14.30 -3.71
N ASN A 25 -1.67 13.94 -2.44
CA ASN A 25 -2.96 13.94 -1.76
C ASN A 25 -3.53 15.36 -1.64
N LEU A 26 -2.71 16.33 -1.24
CA LEU A 26 -3.12 17.74 -1.13
C LEU A 26 -3.60 18.30 -2.48
N ILE A 27 -2.88 17.99 -3.56
CA ILE A 27 -3.28 18.41 -4.93
C ILE A 27 -4.59 17.74 -5.32
N ASN A 28 -4.69 16.43 -5.15
CA ASN A 28 -5.88 15.66 -5.51
C ASN A 28 -7.12 16.08 -4.71
N MET A 29 -6.95 16.49 -3.46
CA MET A 29 -8.00 17.04 -2.60
C MET A 29 -8.28 18.53 -2.84
N THR A 30 -7.58 19.19 -3.74
CA THR A 30 -7.64 20.64 -3.99
C THR A 30 -7.34 21.51 -2.75
N ALA A 31 -6.59 20.97 -1.79
CA ALA A 31 -6.28 21.60 -0.51
C ALA A 31 -4.82 22.11 -0.41
N TYR A 32 -4.05 22.01 -1.47
CA TYR A 32 -2.61 22.33 -1.43
C TYR A 32 -2.36 23.79 -1.03
N LYS A 33 -3.11 24.71 -1.62
CA LYS A 33 -2.94 26.15 -1.37
C LYS A 33 -3.32 26.52 0.06
N GLU A 34 -4.47 26.06 0.53
CA GLU A 34 -4.99 26.35 1.87
C GLU A 34 -4.08 25.81 2.96
N VAL A 35 -3.57 24.56 2.78
CA VAL A 35 -2.64 23.96 3.72
C VAL A 35 -1.31 24.68 3.71
N LYS A 36 -0.80 25.06 2.54
CA LYS A 36 0.44 25.82 2.43
C LYS A 36 0.34 27.18 3.15
N GLU A 37 -0.72 27.94 2.90
CA GLU A 37 -0.97 29.23 3.55
C GLU A 37 -1.08 29.07 5.09
N ALA A 38 -1.82 28.08 5.58
CA ALA A 38 -1.94 27.80 7.01
C ALA A 38 -0.60 27.42 7.67
N LEU A 39 0.25 26.68 6.98
CA LEU A 39 1.58 26.34 7.47
C LEU A 39 2.52 27.55 7.49
N GLU A 40 2.46 28.39 6.46
CA GLU A 40 3.23 29.65 6.37
C GLU A 40 2.88 30.61 7.53
N GLU A 41 1.59 30.70 7.91
CA GLU A 41 1.16 31.47 9.10
C GLU A 41 1.78 30.93 10.40
N MET A 42 2.08 29.65 10.49
CA MET A 42 2.77 29.01 11.60
C MET A 42 4.31 29.08 11.49
N GLY A 43 4.82 29.69 10.44
CA GLY A 43 6.26 29.77 10.15
C GLY A 43 6.87 28.46 9.63
N ILE A 44 6.06 27.60 9.04
CA ILE A 44 6.46 26.28 8.53
C ILE A 44 6.39 26.28 6.99
N ASP A 45 7.45 25.84 6.33
CA ASP A 45 7.47 25.65 4.87
C ASP A 45 7.00 24.24 4.50
N LEU A 46 5.92 24.15 3.73
CA LEU A 46 5.36 22.88 3.26
C LEU A 46 6.38 22.06 2.45
N ASN A 47 7.23 22.71 1.65
CA ASN A 47 8.24 21.98 0.86
C ASN A 47 9.24 21.25 1.78
N VAL A 48 9.60 21.86 2.91
CA VAL A 48 10.49 21.23 3.90
C VAL A 48 9.81 19.99 4.52
N ILE A 49 8.49 20.05 4.77
CA ILE A 49 7.73 18.89 5.25
C ILE A 49 7.67 17.79 4.21
N GLU A 50 7.36 18.13 2.95
CA GLU A 50 7.33 17.16 1.85
C GLU A 50 8.68 16.45 1.67
N ASP A 51 9.79 17.16 1.87
CA ASP A 51 11.14 16.59 1.79
C ASP A 51 11.49 15.65 2.97
N GLN A 52 10.77 15.72 4.08
CA GLN A 52 10.92 14.77 5.19
C GLN A 52 10.21 13.45 4.95
N GLU A 53 9.23 13.42 4.04
CA GLU A 53 8.49 12.19 3.75
C GLU A 53 9.40 11.14 3.10
N PRO A 54 9.57 9.96 3.72
CA PRO A 54 10.33 8.88 3.10
C PRO A 54 9.57 8.34 1.89
N ASP A 55 10.29 8.06 0.81
CA ASP A 55 9.69 7.42 -0.36
C ASP A 55 9.45 5.93 -0.08
N PRO A 56 8.20 5.44 -0.08
CA PRO A 56 7.91 4.01 0.03
C PRO A 56 8.27 3.31 -1.29
N ALA A 57 9.55 3.05 -1.49
CA ALA A 57 10.09 2.43 -2.68
C ALA A 57 9.80 0.91 -2.70
N LEU A 58 8.51 0.54 -2.76
CA LEU A 58 8.04 -0.84 -2.76
C LEU A 58 7.90 -1.41 -4.17
N GLY A 59 8.72 -0.96 -5.06
CA GLY A 59 8.83 -1.40 -6.45
C GLY A 59 10.17 -1.02 -7.05
N ASN A 60 10.45 -1.57 -8.22
CA ASN A 60 11.75 -1.47 -8.88
C ASN A 60 11.69 -0.72 -10.23
N GLY A 61 10.52 -0.67 -10.86
CA GLY A 61 10.40 -0.07 -12.18
C GLY A 61 8.99 -0.10 -12.73
N GLY A 62 8.85 -0.43 -14.01
CA GLY A 62 7.60 -0.35 -14.77
C GLY A 62 6.43 -1.12 -14.17
N LEU A 63 6.65 -2.32 -13.65
CA LEU A 63 5.61 -3.14 -13.02
C LEU A 63 4.98 -2.42 -11.83
N GLY A 64 5.82 -1.98 -10.88
CA GLY A 64 5.36 -1.29 -9.69
C GLY A 64 4.77 0.08 -9.97
N ARG A 65 5.32 0.82 -10.93
CA ARG A 65 4.79 2.14 -11.31
C ARG A 65 3.48 2.03 -12.07
N LEU A 66 3.29 1.02 -12.91
CA LEU A 66 2.03 0.76 -13.60
C LEU A 66 0.91 0.47 -12.58
N ALA A 67 1.18 -0.35 -11.58
CA ALA A 67 0.24 -0.64 -10.50
C ALA A 67 -0.18 0.65 -9.75
N ALA A 68 0.77 1.51 -9.41
CA ALA A 68 0.51 2.79 -8.77
C ALA A 68 -0.37 3.71 -9.64
N CYS A 69 -0.06 3.84 -10.93
CA CYS A 69 -0.84 4.67 -11.85
C CYS A 69 -2.27 4.14 -12.05
N PHE A 70 -2.46 2.82 -12.09
CA PHE A 70 -3.79 2.25 -12.19
C PHE A 70 -4.63 2.48 -10.93
N LEU A 71 -4.04 2.37 -9.74
CA LEU A 71 -4.77 2.68 -8.51
C LEU A 71 -5.21 4.16 -8.44
N ASP A 72 -4.34 5.08 -8.82
CA ASP A 72 -4.67 6.50 -8.91
C ASP A 72 -5.81 6.75 -9.91
N SER A 73 -5.75 6.14 -11.09
CA SER A 73 -6.81 6.23 -12.09
C SER A 73 -8.14 5.64 -11.63
N LEU A 74 -8.11 4.47 -10.98
CA LEU A 74 -9.29 3.82 -10.42
C LEU A 74 -9.93 4.69 -9.33
N ALA A 75 -9.12 5.26 -8.44
CA ALA A 75 -9.58 6.17 -7.39
C ALA A 75 -10.19 7.45 -7.99
N THR A 76 -9.54 8.06 -8.97
CA THR A 76 -10.04 9.26 -9.67
C THR A 76 -11.35 9.03 -10.39
N LEU A 77 -11.55 7.85 -10.96
CA LEU A 77 -12.78 7.46 -11.64
C LEU A 77 -13.88 6.94 -10.70
N GLY A 78 -13.60 6.85 -9.39
CA GLY A 78 -14.57 6.42 -8.39
C GLY A 78 -14.89 4.92 -8.42
N TYR A 79 -14.01 4.10 -8.97
CA TYR A 79 -14.19 2.65 -8.93
C TYR A 79 -13.90 2.10 -7.52
N ALA A 80 -14.76 1.19 -7.05
CA ALA A 80 -14.51 0.40 -5.86
C ALA A 80 -13.31 -0.53 -6.12
N SER A 81 -12.14 -0.22 -5.57
CA SER A 81 -10.91 -0.93 -5.90
C SER A 81 -9.97 -1.11 -4.72
N TYR A 82 -9.24 -2.22 -4.72
CA TYR A 82 -8.20 -2.55 -3.75
C TYR A 82 -6.92 -2.94 -4.48
N GLY A 83 -5.80 -2.31 -4.12
CA GLY A 83 -4.48 -2.78 -4.45
C GLY A 83 -4.02 -3.79 -3.39
N CYS A 84 -3.73 -5.02 -3.81
CA CYS A 84 -3.29 -6.09 -2.93
C CYS A 84 -1.82 -6.41 -3.19
N GLY A 85 -0.97 -6.17 -2.20
CA GLY A 85 0.47 -6.36 -2.31
C GLY A 85 1.11 -6.72 -0.99
N ILE A 86 2.44 -6.67 -0.96
CA ILE A 86 3.25 -6.97 0.21
C ILE A 86 3.79 -5.67 0.78
N ARG A 87 3.59 -5.47 2.07
CA ARG A 87 4.22 -4.39 2.84
C ARG A 87 5.64 -4.82 3.22
N TYR A 88 6.59 -4.65 2.30
CA TYR A 88 7.99 -4.99 2.55
C TYR A 88 8.54 -4.19 3.72
N ARG A 89 9.30 -4.86 4.60
CA ARG A 89 9.97 -4.22 5.74
C ARG A 89 11.00 -3.19 5.29
N TYR A 90 11.67 -3.45 4.18
CA TYR A 90 12.65 -2.56 3.56
C TYR A 90 12.20 -2.25 2.14
N GLY A 91 12.36 -1.00 1.73
CA GLY A 91 12.17 -0.60 0.34
C GLY A 91 13.31 -1.09 -0.56
N MET A 92 13.32 -0.61 -1.80
CA MET A 92 14.46 -0.78 -2.70
C MET A 92 15.74 -0.32 -1.99
N PHE A 93 16.79 -1.12 -2.04
CA PHE A 93 18.03 -0.84 -1.30
C PHE A 93 18.61 0.55 -1.63
N LYS A 94 19.25 1.18 -0.64
CA LYS A 94 19.98 2.42 -0.83
C LYS A 94 21.34 2.14 -1.45
N GLN A 95 21.64 2.84 -2.52
CA GLN A 95 22.97 2.82 -3.14
C GLN A 95 23.91 3.76 -2.37
N LYS A 96 25.03 3.23 -1.92
CA LYS A 96 26.13 3.98 -1.32
C LYS A 96 27.39 3.75 -2.11
N ILE A 97 28.30 4.73 -2.07
CA ILE A 97 29.63 4.59 -2.67
C ILE A 97 30.64 4.50 -1.52
N ARG A 98 31.43 3.45 -1.51
CA ARG A 98 32.56 3.29 -0.60
C ARG A 98 33.80 2.86 -1.40
N ASP A 99 34.87 3.60 -1.26
CA ASP A 99 36.16 3.35 -1.94
C ASP A 99 35.99 3.24 -3.47
N GLY A 100 35.07 4.03 -4.06
CA GLY A 100 34.78 4.02 -5.49
C GLY A 100 33.85 2.89 -5.97
N TYR A 101 33.37 2.03 -5.08
CA TYR A 101 32.47 0.93 -5.41
C TYR A 101 31.08 1.16 -4.85
N GLN A 102 30.05 0.65 -5.56
CA GLN A 102 28.69 0.62 -5.06
C GLN A 102 28.57 -0.38 -3.90
N VAL A 103 27.91 0.07 -2.84
CA VAL A 103 27.52 -0.77 -1.69
C VAL A 103 26.03 -0.60 -1.47
N GLU A 104 25.29 -1.71 -1.38
CA GLU A 104 23.88 -1.74 -1.07
C GLU A 104 23.69 -1.64 0.46
N ALA A 105 22.72 -0.83 0.86
CA ALA A 105 22.31 -0.69 2.26
C ALA A 105 20.80 -0.84 2.38
N PRO A 106 20.29 -1.42 3.48
CA PRO A 106 18.85 -1.51 3.71
C PRO A 106 18.18 -0.14 3.69
N ASP A 107 17.06 -0.03 2.98
CA ASP A 107 16.20 1.15 3.03
C ASP A 107 15.14 0.96 4.12
N ASN A 108 15.40 1.48 5.31
CA ASN A 108 14.47 1.40 6.44
C ASN A 108 13.43 2.54 6.36
N TRP A 109 12.56 2.48 5.37
CA TRP A 109 11.54 3.48 5.09
C TRP A 109 10.50 3.64 6.20
N LEU A 110 10.34 2.64 7.06
CA LEU A 110 9.41 2.62 8.19
C LEU A 110 10.05 3.03 9.53
N LYS A 111 11.28 3.55 9.52
CA LYS A 111 12.03 3.87 10.73
C LYS A 111 11.25 4.80 11.67
N ASP A 112 10.60 5.79 11.12
CA ASP A 112 9.85 6.81 11.87
C ASP A 112 8.32 6.60 11.77
N GLY A 113 7.89 5.41 11.33
CA GLY A 113 6.51 5.06 11.07
C GLY A 113 6.02 5.52 9.69
N ASN A 114 4.75 5.30 9.41
CA ASN A 114 4.08 5.76 8.19
C ASN A 114 2.72 6.38 8.56
N PRO A 115 2.56 7.71 8.49
CA PRO A 115 1.31 8.36 8.87
C PRO A 115 0.15 8.08 7.92
N PHE A 116 0.41 7.58 6.71
CA PHE A 116 -0.59 7.31 5.68
C PHE A 116 -1.19 5.91 5.77
N GLU A 117 -0.72 5.05 6.68
CA GLU A 117 -1.23 3.68 6.79
C GLU A 117 -2.05 3.47 8.06
N LEU A 118 -3.07 2.62 7.96
CA LEU A 118 -3.88 2.15 9.07
C LEU A 118 -3.67 0.64 9.24
N ARG A 119 -3.10 0.22 10.37
CA ARG A 119 -2.94 -1.19 10.72
C ARG A 119 -4.28 -1.78 11.13
N ARG A 120 -4.65 -2.95 10.56
CA ARG A 120 -5.94 -3.62 10.71
C ARG A 120 -5.80 -5.00 11.37
N PRO A 121 -5.46 -5.07 12.67
CA PRO A 121 -5.27 -6.35 13.35
C PRO A 121 -6.56 -7.18 13.45
N GLU A 122 -7.73 -6.54 13.41
CA GLU A 122 -9.04 -7.18 13.41
C GLU A 122 -9.30 -8.04 12.16
N TYR A 123 -8.55 -7.82 11.08
CA TYR A 123 -8.61 -8.62 9.85
C TYR A 123 -7.39 -9.55 9.69
N ALA A 124 -6.66 -9.79 10.78
CA ALA A 124 -5.54 -10.72 10.74
C ALA A 124 -5.97 -12.12 10.26
N LYS A 125 -5.16 -12.75 9.40
CA LYS A 125 -5.39 -14.08 8.85
C LYS A 125 -4.17 -14.96 9.04
N GLU A 126 -4.42 -16.21 9.44
CA GLU A 126 -3.40 -17.23 9.42
C GLU A 126 -3.09 -17.62 7.96
N VAL A 127 -1.82 -17.60 7.61
CA VAL A 127 -1.31 -18.07 6.31
C VAL A 127 -0.40 -19.26 6.55
N ARG A 128 -0.65 -20.36 5.86
CA ARG A 128 0.03 -21.64 6.04
C ARG A 128 0.96 -21.91 4.85
N PHE A 129 2.19 -22.25 5.14
CA PHE A 129 3.21 -22.53 4.14
C PHE A 129 3.70 -23.97 4.22
N GLY A 130 3.90 -24.60 3.06
CA GLY A 130 4.42 -25.97 2.96
C GLY A 130 3.49 -27.03 3.55
N GLY A 131 4.07 -28.07 4.12
CA GLY A 131 3.33 -29.22 4.67
C GLY A 131 2.86 -30.21 3.63
N ASN A 132 1.94 -31.07 4.02
CA ASN A 132 1.33 -32.10 3.19
C ASN A 132 -0.19 -31.92 3.13
N ILE A 133 -0.79 -32.34 2.04
CA ILE A 133 -2.25 -32.36 1.91
C ILE A 133 -2.75 -33.78 2.13
N ARG A 134 -3.61 -33.96 3.12
CA ARG A 134 -4.37 -35.17 3.34
C ARG A 134 -5.78 -34.98 2.79
N VAL A 135 -6.25 -35.98 2.07
CA VAL A 135 -7.60 -35.99 1.50
C VAL A 135 -8.52 -36.74 2.46
N GLU A 136 -9.61 -36.11 2.83
CA GLU A 136 -10.67 -36.70 3.64
C GLU A 136 -11.98 -36.68 2.86
N TYR A 137 -12.88 -37.61 3.19
CA TYR A 137 -14.23 -37.64 2.65
C TYR A 137 -15.21 -37.54 3.82
N ASP A 138 -16.20 -36.66 3.70
CA ASP A 138 -17.29 -36.60 4.67
C ASP A 138 -18.34 -37.70 4.45
N GLU A 139 -19.33 -37.74 5.33
CA GLU A 139 -20.40 -38.73 5.27
C GLU A 139 -21.22 -38.68 3.96
N THR A 140 -21.16 -37.56 3.22
CA THR A 140 -21.84 -37.39 1.93
C THR A 140 -20.97 -37.80 0.74
N GLY A 141 -19.68 -38.16 0.98
CA GLY A 141 -18.69 -38.46 -0.05
C GLY A 141 -18.02 -37.25 -0.64
N LYS A 142 -18.22 -36.05 -0.08
CA LYS A 142 -17.57 -34.83 -0.53
C LYS A 142 -16.12 -34.80 -0.06
N THR A 143 -15.22 -34.43 -0.95
CA THR A 143 -13.79 -34.33 -0.71
C THR A 143 -13.43 -33.07 0.08
N HIS A 144 -12.61 -33.23 1.12
CA HIS A 144 -11.99 -32.16 1.89
C HIS A 144 -10.46 -32.30 1.85
N PHE A 145 -9.78 -31.18 1.72
CA PHE A 145 -8.32 -31.10 1.74
C PHE A 145 -7.87 -30.53 3.08
N VAL A 146 -7.14 -31.35 3.85
CA VAL A 146 -6.59 -30.96 5.16
C VAL A 146 -5.09 -30.77 5.01
N GLN A 147 -4.60 -29.56 5.30
CA GLN A 147 -3.17 -29.26 5.31
C GLN A 147 -2.58 -29.63 6.68
N GLU A 148 -1.52 -30.44 6.68
CA GLU A 148 -0.81 -30.91 7.87
C GLU A 148 0.67 -30.58 7.80
N ASN A 149 1.36 -30.51 8.96
CA ASN A 149 2.79 -30.27 9.08
C ASN A 149 3.23 -28.97 8.36
N TYR A 150 2.40 -27.94 8.37
CA TYR A 150 2.66 -26.64 7.79
C TYR A 150 3.33 -25.70 8.81
N GLU A 151 4.05 -24.72 8.31
CA GLU A 151 4.45 -23.53 9.06
C GLU A 151 3.38 -22.44 8.91
N SER A 152 2.95 -21.84 10.00
CA SER A 152 1.96 -20.76 9.94
C SER A 152 2.53 -19.42 10.38
N VAL A 153 2.09 -18.36 9.69
CA VAL A 153 2.36 -16.98 10.06
C VAL A 153 1.06 -16.18 10.09
N MET A 154 1.02 -15.17 10.95
CA MET A 154 -0.12 -14.27 11.01
C MET A 154 0.09 -13.08 10.07
N ALA A 155 -0.72 -12.99 9.02
CA ALA A 155 -0.75 -11.85 8.11
C ALA A 155 -1.68 -10.78 8.66
N ILE A 156 -1.17 -9.56 8.85
CA ILE A 156 -1.95 -8.41 9.33
C ILE A 156 -2.03 -7.40 8.19
N PRO A 157 -3.25 -7.02 7.74
CA PRO A 157 -3.42 -6.00 6.73
C PRO A 157 -3.04 -4.60 7.23
N TYR A 158 -2.58 -3.78 6.30
CA TYR A 158 -2.37 -2.35 6.46
C TYR A 158 -3.06 -1.65 5.30
N ASP A 159 -4.05 -0.83 5.62
CA ASP A 159 -4.74 -0.02 4.62
C ASP A 159 -3.91 1.24 4.33
N TYR A 160 -3.71 1.51 3.06
CA TYR A 160 -3.04 2.71 2.58
C TYR A 160 -3.97 3.41 1.58
N PRO A 161 -4.63 4.52 1.96
CA PRO A 161 -5.61 5.17 1.11
C PRO A 161 -4.95 5.82 -0.10
N ILE A 162 -5.49 5.55 -1.28
CA ILE A 162 -5.13 6.21 -2.52
C ILE A 162 -6.17 7.27 -2.82
N VAL A 163 -5.75 8.52 -2.77
CA VAL A 163 -6.62 9.67 -2.99
C VAL A 163 -6.66 10.00 -4.48
N GLY A 164 -7.81 9.81 -5.10
CA GLY A 164 -8.06 10.24 -6.48
C GLY A 164 -8.32 11.73 -6.60
N SER A 165 -8.24 12.28 -7.80
CA SER A 165 -8.53 13.70 -8.06
C SER A 165 -10.02 14.00 -7.86
N VAL A 166 -10.33 14.99 -7.01
CA VAL A 166 -11.73 15.39 -6.70
C VAL A 166 -12.40 16.21 -7.79
N SER A 167 -11.71 16.57 -8.87
CA SER A 167 -12.32 17.30 -9.99
C SER A 167 -13.45 16.54 -10.67
N TYR A 168 -13.60 15.24 -10.40
CA TYR A 168 -14.61 14.36 -10.97
C TYR A 168 -15.42 13.55 -9.93
N THR A 169 -15.06 13.60 -8.65
CA THR A 169 -15.73 12.79 -7.63
C THR A 169 -16.25 13.63 -6.48
N HIS A 170 -17.53 13.46 -6.16
CA HIS A 170 -18.05 13.90 -4.87
C HIS A 170 -17.33 13.13 -3.77
N LEU A 171 -16.75 13.87 -2.79
CA LEU A 171 -16.22 13.30 -1.56
C LEU A 171 -17.28 12.42 -0.89
N THR A 172 -17.19 11.13 -1.02
CA THR A 172 -17.82 10.19 -0.12
C THR A 172 -16.76 9.77 0.90
N LEU A 173 -16.81 10.44 2.04
CA LEU A 173 -16.13 10.01 3.26
C LEU A 173 -16.77 8.72 3.78
#